data_17d9cc035f56489783c0b405d089bc1c
#
_entry.id   17d9cc035f56489783c0b405d089bc1c
#
_cell.length_a   1.000
_cell.length_b   1.000
_cell.length_c   1.000
_cell.angle_alpha   90.00
_cell.angle_beta   90.00
_cell.angle_gamma   90.00
#
_symmetry.space_group_name_H-M   'P 1'
#
loop_
_entity.id
_entity.type
_entity.pdbx_description
1 polymer ?
#
loop_
_entity_poly.entity_id
_entity_poly.type
_entity_poly.pdbx_seq_one_letter_code
_entity_poly.pdbx_strand_id
1 'polypeptide(L)'
;MTTSTTAPSRSPRAPRPLGTALRTVLRGVSQIFFLENSLSGALILGALALMHPWAAVTTALGSAVQALCSAVRHPDETEDDLRARAVVLGDEARHGIMGYNGALVGAAAALVFAPTPLTAVLATVVGAAACVPVHVLVARLFATRPLRSAGLPVSTAPFCLTAGMLTLLTAALAGPSAPLTSSGSPWPGLGLGLLNSFAEVVLADGALPGALILAALFVGSWRVGLYGLFGAVASFAAARLIVGHELTDVSTGL
;
A
#
# COMPACT_ATOMS: atom_id res chain seq x y z
N MET A 1 16.46 60.05 -16.05
CA MET A 1 15.13 59.45 -15.90
C MET A 1 15.19 58.03 -16.43
N THR A 2 15.40 57.05 -15.55
CA THR A 2 15.44 55.63 -15.90
C THR A 2 14.13 54.98 -15.43
N THR A 3 13.25 54.67 -16.39
CA THR A 3 11.99 53.99 -16.16
C THR A 3 12.26 52.51 -15.91
N SER A 4 12.15 52.10 -14.67
CA SER A 4 12.19 50.67 -14.26
C SER A 4 10.87 50.01 -14.61
N THR A 5 10.86 49.15 -15.64
CA THR A 5 9.72 48.34 -16.02
C THR A 5 9.72 47.07 -15.16
N THR A 6 8.91 47.07 -14.08
CA THR A 6 8.66 45.88 -13.27
C THR A 6 7.79 44.90 -14.07
N ALA A 7 8.39 43.75 -14.41
CA ALA A 7 7.66 42.62 -15.01
C ALA A 7 6.59 42.10 -14.04
N PRO A 8 5.37 41.75 -14.51
CA PRO A 8 4.32 41.22 -13.64
C PRO A 8 4.74 39.86 -13.09
N SER A 9 4.78 39.75 -11.76
CA SER A 9 5.01 38.50 -11.05
C SER A 9 3.88 37.53 -11.35
N ARG A 10 4.18 36.43 -12.06
CA ARG A 10 3.22 35.33 -12.26
C ARG A 10 2.92 34.72 -10.89
N SER A 11 1.73 34.96 -10.36
CA SER A 11 1.23 34.24 -9.19
C SER A 11 1.26 32.73 -9.45
N PRO A 12 1.75 31.91 -8.50
CA PRO A 12 1.73 30.46 -8.64
C PRO A 12 0.28 30.00 -8.84
N ARG A 13 0.02 29.34 -9.97
CA ARG A 13 -1.31 28.77 -10.24
C ARG A 13 -1.64 27.76 -9.14
N ALA A 14 -2.71 28.01 -8.37
CA ALA A 14 -3.19 27.06 -7.36
C ALA A 14 -3.38 25.68 -8.01
N PRO A 15 -2.87 24.61 -7.38
CA PRO A 15 -2.98 23.26 -7.93
C PRO A 15 -4.46 22.92 -8.09
N ARG A 16 -4.83 22.35 -9.25
CA ARG A 16 -6.19 21.89 -9.50
C ARG A 16 -6.54 20.80 -8.50
N PRO A 17 -7.69 20.88 -7.79
CA PRO A 17 -8.03 19.96 -6.69
C PRO A 17 -8.01 18.48 -7.11
N LEU A 18 -8.43 18.16 -8.32
CA LEU A 18 -8.40 16.81 -8.87
C LEU A 18 -6.96 16.26 -9.02
N GLY A 19 -6.02 17.10 -9.46
CA GLY A 19 -4.62 16.69 -9.59
C GLY A 19 -3.96 16.42 -8.24
N THR A 20 -4.38 17.14 -7.20
CA THR A 20 -3.91 16.92 -5.83
C THR A 20 -4.44 15.60 -5.27
N ALA A 21 -5.74 15.32 -5.42
CA ALA A 21 -6.35 14.08 -4.98
C ALA A 21 -5.71 12.84 -5.64
N LEU A 22 -5.51 12.89 -6.96
CA LEU A 22 -4.85 11.81 -7.68
C LEU A 22 -3.42 11.57 -7.16
N ARG A 23 -2.64 12.64 -6.95
CA ARG A 23 -1.29 12.53 -6.38
C ARG A 23 -1.29 11.91 -4.99
N THR A 24 -2.25 12.27 -4.13
CA THR A 24 -2.40 11.70 -2.79
C THR A 24 -2.65 10.20 -2.87
N VAL A 25 -3.57 9.75 -3.72
CA VAL A 25 -3.85 8.32 -3.93
C VAL A 25 -2.61 7.57 -4.43
N LEU A 26 -1.95 8.09 -5.47
CA LEU A 26 -0.76 7.46 -6.03
C LEU A 26 0.40 7.40 -5.04
N ARG A 27 0.59 8.45 -4.23
CA ARG A 27 1.57 8.42 -3.14
C ARG A 27 1.17 7.41 -2.06
N GLY A 28 -0.11 7.31 -1.71
CA GLY A 28 -0.62 6.30 -0.79
C GLY A 28 -0.28 4.88 -1.25
N VAL A 29 -0.44 4.59 -2.53
CA VAL A 29 -0.04 3.30 -3.11
C VAL A 29 1.48 3.11 -3.06
N SER A 30 2.28 4.12 -3.38
CA SER A 30 3.76 4.00 -3.33
C SER A 30 4.30 3.84 -1.91
N GLN A 31 3.56 4.32 -0.89
CA GLN A 31 3.90 4.17 0.52
C GLN A 31 3.81 2.72 1.03
N ILE A 32 3.23 1.80 0.28
CA ILE A 32 3.34 0.36 0.55
C ILE A 32 4.84 -0.04 0.65
N PHE A 33 5.68 0.61 -0.15
CA PHE A 33 7.14 0.44 -0.14
C PHE A 33 7.89 1.62 0.50
N PHE A 34 7.22 2.42 1.32
CA PHE A 34 7.78 3.62 1.96
C PHE A 34 8.33 4.65 0.98
N LEU A 35 7.71 4.75 -0.21
CA LEU A 35 8.08 5.69 -1.26
C LEU A 35 7.06 6.84 -1.34
N GLU A 36 7.56 8.06 -1.50
CA GLU A 36 6.72 9.26 -1.66
C GLU A 36 6.62 9.70 -3.12
N ASN A 37 6.51 8.75 -4.04
CA ASN A 37 6.59 9.02 -5.45
C ASN A 37 5.32 8.61 -6.20
N SER A 38 4.61 9.58 -6.79
CA SER A 38 3.37 9.31 -7.54
C SER A 38 3.61 8.44 -8.79
N LEU A 39 4.77 8.54 -9.44
CA LEU A 39 5.09 7.70 -10.59
C LEU A 39 5.30 6.24 -10.17
N SER A 40 5.98 6.02 -9.03
CA SER A 40 6.10 4.68 -8.44
C SER A 40 4.72 4.10 -8.13
N GLY A 41 3.82 4.88 -7.53
CA GLY A 41 2.45 4.46 -7.28
C GLY A 41 1.67 4.11 -8.55
N ALA A 42 1.86 4.88 -9.63
CA ALA A 42 1.26 4.58 -10.93
C ALA A 42 1.80 3.27 -11.53
N LEU A 43 3.10 3.01 -11.41
CA LEU A 43 3.72 1.75 -11.87
C LEU A 43 3.21 0.55 -11.07
N ILE A 44 3.05 0.68 -9.74
CA ILE A 44 2.48 -0.37 -8.88
C ILE A 44 1.03 -0.66 -9.29
N LEU A 45 0.19 0.37 -9.49
CA LEU A 45 -1.17 0.18 -10.00
C LEU A 45 -1.17 -0.44 -11.38
N GLY A 46 -0.24 -0.07 -12.26
CA GLY A 46 -0.05 -0.69 -13.57
C GLY A 46 0.28 -2.18 -13.46
N ALA A 47 1.16 -2.56 -12.54
CA ALA A 47 1.50 -3.96 -12.26
C ALA A 47 0.26 -4.76 -11.80
N LEU A 48 -0.52 -4.20 -10.88
CA LEU A 48 -1.79 -4.80 -10.42
C LEU A 48 -2.82 -4.91 -11.55
N ALA A 49 -2.93 -3.90 -12.41
CA ALA A 49 -3.85 -3.89 -13.53
C ALA A 49 -3.51 -4.96 -14.59
N LEU A 50 -2.24 -5.26 -14.78
CA LEU A 50 -1.79 -6.34 -15.67
C LEU A 50 -2.20 -7.72 -15.17
N MET A 51 -2.23 -7.92 -13.85
CA MET A 51 -2.69 -9.16 -13.25
C MET A 51 -4.22 -9.23 -13.26
N HIS A 52 -4.86 -8.22 -12.72
CA HIS A 52 -6.31 -8.13 -12.64
C HIS A 52 -6.76 -6.65 -12.53
N PRO A 53 -7.50 -6.10 -13.50
CA PRO A 53 -7.88 -4.68 -13.49
C PRO A 53 -8.59 -4.23 -12.21
N TRP A 54 -9.41 -5.10 -11.61
CA TRP A 54 -10.10 -4.81 -10.35
C TRP A 54 -9.15 -4.66 -9.17
N ALA A 55 -8.01 -5.36 -9.16
CA ALA A 55 -7.00 -5.19 -8.11
C ALA A 55 -6.44 -3.75 -8.11
N ALA A 56 -6.16 -3.19 -9.27
CA ALA A 56 -5.73 -1.79 -9.37
C ALA A 56 -6.83 -0.81 -8.91
N VAL A 57 -8.09 -1.06 -9.32
CA VAL A 57 -9.23 -0.21 -8.95
C VAL A 57 -9.46 -0.23 -7.44
N THR A 58 -9.54 -1.42 -6.82
CA THR A 58 -9.78 -1.55 -5.38
C THR A 58 -8.59 -1.03 -4.56
N THR A 59 -7.35 -1.23 -5.01
CA THR A 59 -6.15 -0.67 -4.36
C THR A 59 -6.19 0.86 -4.37
N ALA A 60 -6.49 1.49 -5.50
CA ALA A 60 -6.63 2.93 -5.59
C ALA A 60 -7.81 3.45 -4.74
N LEU A 61 -8.95 2.74 -4.77
CA LEU A 61 -10.13 3.05 -3.95
C LEU A 61 -9.81 2.96 -2.46
N GLY A 62 -9.16 1.90 -2.02
CA GLY A 62 -8.78 1.70 -0.63
C GLY A 62 -7.86 2.82 -0.12
N SER A 63 -6.87 3.21 -0.93
CA SER A 63 -6.01 4.36 -0.63
C SER A 63 -6.83 5.66 -0.49
N ALA A 64 -7.75 5.92 -1.41
CA ALA A 64 -8.61 7.10 -1.38
C ALA A 64 -9.53 7.11 -0.16
N VAL A 65 -10.20 6.00 0.15
CA VAL A 65 -11.14 5.88 1.27
C VAL A 65 -10.43 6.10 2.59
N GLN A 66 -9.28 5.45 2.82
CA GLN A 66 -8.53 5.64 4.06
C GLN A 66 -8.07 7.09 4.22
N ALA A 67 -7.52 7.70 3.16
CA ALA A 67 -7.10 9.09 3.19
C ALA A 67 -8.27 10.05 3.51
N LEU A 68 -9.44 9.82 2.89
CA LEU A 68 -10.66 10.60 3.16
C LEU A 68 -11.15 10.42 4.60
N CYS A 69 -11.26 9.18 5.07
CA CYS A 69 -11.70 8.89 6.45
C CYS A 69 -10.74 9.47 7.49
N SER A 70 -9.44 9.49 7.21
CA SER A 70 -8.44 10.11 8.08
C SER A 70 -8.57 11.64 8.15
N ALA A 71 -9.17 12.27 7.14
CA ALA A 71 -9.40 13.71 7.08
C ALA A 71 -10.72 14.14 7.74
N VAL A 72 -11.60 13.21 8.13
CA VAL A 72 -12.90 13.51 8.74
C VAL A 72 -12.70 14.02 10.17
N ARG A 73 -13.39 15.12 10.50
CA ARG A 73 -13.37 15.74 11.82
C ARG A 73 -14.03 14.85 12.87
N HIS A 74 -13.37 14.69 14.03
CA HIS A 74 -14.04 14.13 15.22
C HIS A 74 -14.86 15.22 15.94
N PRO A 75 -16.08 14.88 16.44
CA PRO A 75 -16.99 15.86 17.04
C PRO A 75 -16.43 16.58 18.29
N ASP A 76 -15.51 15.93 19.00
CA ASP A 76 -14.95 16.41 20.28
C ASP A 76 -13.63 17.16 20.11
N GLU A 77 -13.17 17.45 18.88
CA GLU A 77 -11.91 18.15 18.64
C GLU A 77 -12.10 19.67 18.79
N THR A 78 -11.21 20.30 19.57
CA THR A 78 -11.14 21.75 19.70
C THR A 78 -10.59 22.38 18.41
N GLU A 79 -10.80 23.72 18.23
CA GLU A 79 -10.22 24.41 17.06
C GLU A 79 -8.69 24.35 17.01
N ASP A 80 -8.02 24.31 18.14
CA ASP A 80 -6.57 24.21 18.24
C ASP A 80 -6.09 22.79 17.93
N ASP A 81 -6.82 21.75 18.36
CA ASP A 81 -6.58 20.36 17.97
C ASP A 81 -6.76 20.17 16.46
N LEU A 82 -7.79 20.82 15.90
CA LEU A 82 -8.04 20.80 14.46
C LEU A 82 -6.92 21.46 13.65
N ARG A 83 -6.39 22.59 14.13
CA ARG A 83 -5.26 23.27 13.48
C ARG A 83 -4.00 22.43 13.56
N ALA A 84 -3.68 21.90 14.75
CA ALA A 84 -2.53 21.00 14.92
C ALA A 84 -2.67 19.75 14.06
N ARG A 85 -3.85 19.14 14.04
CA ARG A 85 -4.16 17.98 13.21
C ARG A 85 -4.15 18.30 11.71
N ALA A 86 -4.69 19.46 11.30
CA ALA A 86 -4.66 19.86 9.90
C ALA A 86 -3.23 20.08 9.38
N VAL A 87 -2.33 20.54 10.22
CA VAL A 87 -0.90 20.65 9.89
C VAL A 87 -0.29 19.26 9.75
N VAL A 88 -0.50 18.36 10.72
CA VAL A 88 0.03 16.99 10.70
C VAL A 88 -0.59 16.18 9.58
N LEU A 89 -1.92 16.13 9.46
CA LEU A 89 -2.62 15.38 8.41
C LEU A 89 -2.35 15.96 7.02
N GLY A 90 -2.22 17.27 6.90
CA GLY A 90 -1.87 17.92 5.64
C GLY A 90 -0.50 17.49 5.15
N ASP A 91 0.44 17.29 6.04
CA ASP A 91 1.79 16.80 5.74
C ASP A 91 1.76 15.29 5.48
N GLU A 92 1.15 14.50 6.35
CA GLU A 92 0.98 13.04 6.16
C GLU A 92 0.20 12.69 4.89
N ALA A 93 -0.86 13.45 4.56
CA ALA A 93 -1.59 13.28 3.31
C ALA A 93 -0.74 13.61 2.09
N ARG A 94 0.10 14.67 2.16
CA ARG A 94 1.03 15.01 1.07
C ARG A 94 2.06 13.89 0.83
N HIS A 95 2.47 13.20 1.88
CA HIS A 95 3.39 12.07 1.81
C HIS A 95 2.70 10.74 1.50
N GLY A 96 1.35 10.69 1.54
CA GLY A 96 0.56 9.50 1.22
C GLY A 96 0.46 8.48 2.37
N ILE A 97 1.00 8.79 3.56
CA ILE A 97 1.05 7.87 4.72
C ILE A 97 -0.34 7.41 5.15
N MET A 98 -1.36 8.27 4.99
CA MET A 98 -2.73 7.96 5.38
C MET A 98 -3.50 7.10 4.37
N GLY A 99 -2.88 6.54 3.35
CA GLY A 99 -3.57 5.76 2.31
C GLY A 99 -3.07 4.34 2.10
N TYR A 100 -1.89 3.99 2.58
CA TYR A 100 -1.24 2.73 2.17
C TYR A 100 -1.85 1.46 2.79
N ASN A 101 -2.35 1.51 4.03
CA ASN A 101 -3.05 0.37 4.63
C ASN A 101 -4.37 0.10 3.91
N GLY A 102 -5.11 1.15 3.52
CA GLY A 102 -6.31 1.02 2.70
C GLY A 102 -6.00 0.49 1.30
N ALA A 103 -4.87 0.89 0.70
CA ALA A 103 -4.42 0.34 -0.57
C ALA A 103 -4.19 -1.18 -0.48
N LEU A 104 -3.50 -1.66 0.57
CA LEU A 104 -3.29 -3.08 0.83
C LEU A 104 -4.60 -3.84 1.08
N VAL A 105 -5.56 -3.24 1.83
CA VAL A 105 -6.91 -3.82 1.99
C VAL A 105 -7.60 -3.97 0.64
N GLY A 106 -7.49 -2.98 -0.24
CA GLY A 106 -8.06 -3.03 -1.58
C GLY A 106 -7.46 -4.15 -2.44
N ALA A 107 -6.14 -4.34 -2.39
CA ALA A 107 -5.47 -5.44 -3.07
C ALA A 107 -5.93 -6.80 -2.54
N ALA A 108 -5.99 -6.97 -1.21
CA ALA A 108 -6.47 -8.18 -0.56
C ALA A 108 -7.94 -8.48 -0.89
N ALA A 109 -8.80 -7.46 -0.87
CA ALA A 109 -10.21 -7.60 -1.21
C ALA A 109 -10.42 -8.06 -2.66
N ALA A 110 -9.64 -7.56 -3.60
CA ALA A 110 -9.69 -8.02 -4.99
C ALA A 110 -9.33 -9.50 -5.11
N LEU A 111 -8.34 -9.96 -4.36
CA LEU A 111 -7.90 -11.35 -4.38
C LEU A 111 -8.94 -12.29 -3.75
N VAL A 112 -9.43 -11.94 -2.56
CA VAL A 112 -10.37 -12.77 -1.80
C VAL A 112 -11.75 -12.83 -2.48
N PHE A 113 -12.20 -11.72 -3.07
CA PHE A 113 -13.53 -11.60 -3.67
C PHE A 113 -13.51 -11.52 -5.21
N ALA A 114 -12.45 -12.05 -5.84
CA ALA A 114 -12.28 -12.01 -7.30
C ALA A 114 -13.54 -12.34 -8.13
N PRO A 115 -14.37 -13.32 -7.75
CA PRO A 115 -15.59 -13.67 -8.52
C PRO A 115 -16.70 -12.61 -8.44
N THR A 116 -16.68 -11.74 -7.42
CA THR A 116 -17.75 -10.78 -7.12
C THR A 116 -17.22 -9.36 -6.95
N PRO A 117 -17.05 -8.60 -8.04
CA PRO A 117 -16.45 -7.25 -7.99
C PRO A 117 -17.14 -6.30 -7.01
N LEU A 118 -18.47 -6.37 -6.88
CA LEU A 118 -19.22 -5.54 -5.94
C LEU A 118 -18.81 -5.85 -4.49
N THR A 119 -18.66 -7.12 -4.14
CA THR A 119 -18.23 -7.52 -2.80
C THR A 119 -16.81 -7.06 -2.53
N ALA A 120 -15.91 -7.16 -3.51
CA ALA A 120 -14.55 -6.64 -3.40
C ALA A 120 -14.54 -5.11 -3.13
N VAL A 121 -15.37 -4.35 -3.83
CA VAL A 121 -15.51 -2.89 -3.63
C VAL A 121 -16.05 -2.59 -2.23
N LEU A 122 -17.12 -3.25 -1.80
CA LEU A 122 -17.70 -3.06 -0.46
C LEU A 122 -16.70 -3.43 0.65
N ALA A 123 -16.03 -4.57 0.52
CA ALA A 123 -15.00 -5.02 1.46
C ALA A 123 -13.83 -4.02 1.51
N THR A 124 -13.44 -3.46 0.37
CA THR A 124 -12.41 -2.41 0.30
C THR A 124 -12.85 -1.16 1.04
N VAL A 125 -14.06 -0.66 0.79
CA VAL A 125 -14.56 0.56 1.44
C VAL A 125 -14.64 0.37 2.96
N VAL A 126 -15.27 -0.71 3.42
CA VAL A 126 -15.42 -1.00 4.85
C VAL A 126 -14.06 -1.23 5.52
N GLY A 127 -13.21 -2.06 4.93
CA GLY A 127 -11.91 -2.39 5.50
C GLY A 127 -10.94 -1.19 5.50
N ALA A 128 -10.90 -0.41 4.43
CA ALA A 128 -10.06 0.79 4.38
C ALA A 128 -10.53 1.86 5.39
N ALA A 129 -11.84 2.04 5.57
CA ALA A 129 -12.38 2.92 6.60
C ALA A 129 -12.04 2.40 8.02
N ALA A 130 -12.14 1.08 8.24
CA ALA A 130 -11.79 0.44 9.52
C ALA A 130 -10.28 0.55 9.85
N CYS A 131 -9.41 0.68 8.87
CA CYS A 131 -7.98 0.92 9.12
C CYS A 131 -7.72 2.19 9.94
N VAL A 132 -8.60 3.21 9.86
CA VAL A 132 -8.40 4.48 10.58
C VAL A 132 -8.54 4.29 12.10
N PRO A 133 -9.65 3.79 12.66
CA PRO A 133 -9.75 3.55 14.10
C PRO A 133 -8.76 2.49 14.59
N VAL A 134 -8.45 1.47 13.77
CA VAL A 134 -7.43 0.47 14.11
C VAL A 134 -6.05 1.10 14.20
N HIS A 135 -5.69 2.02 13.29
CA HIS A 135 -4.44 2.78 13.35
C HIS A 135 -4.33 3.55 14.68
N VAL A 136 -5.39 4.27 15.07
CA VAL A 136 -5.44 5.01 16.34
C VAL A 136 -5.29 4.07 17.54
N LEU A 137 -5.97 2.91 17.51
CA LEU A 137 -5.88 1.91 18.58
C LEU A 137 -4.46 1.37 18.73
N VAL A 138 -3.82 0.96 17.63
CA VAL A 138 -2.44 0.44 17.62
C VAL A 138 -1.46 1.52 18.07
N ALA A 139 -1.61 2.76 17.59
CA ALA A 139 -0.78 3.88 18.02
C ALA A 139 -0.88 4.13 19.53
N ARG A 140 -2.10 4.10 20.09
CA ARG A 140 -2.33 4.22 21.55
C ARG A 140 -1.70 3.05 22.31
N LEU A 141 -1.82 1.83 21.80
CA LEU A 141 -1.20 0.64 22.41
C LEU A 141 0.33 0.80 22.46
N PHE A 142 0.96 1.23 21.37
CA PHE A 142 2.40 1.43 21.30
C PHE A 142 2.89 2.63 22.14
N ALA A 143 2.01 3.58 22.44
CA ALA A 143 2.29 4.69 23.35
C ALA A 143 2.24 4.29 24.84
N THR A 144 1.80 3.07 25.19
CA THR A 144 1.79 2.58 26.57
C THR A 144 3.20 2.43 27.13
N ARG A 145 3.35 2.56 28.46
CA ARG A 145 4.67 2.54 29.11
C ARG A 145 5.58 1.38 28.70
N PRO A 146 5.13 0.10 28.63
CA PRO A 146 6.01 -1.01 28.27
C PRO A 146 6.48 -0.99 26.82
N LEU A 147 5.69 -0.44 25.89
CA LEU A 147 5.97 -0.47 24.44
C LEU A 147 6.61 0.82 23.92
N ARG A 148 6.39 1.94 24.62
CA ARG A 148 6.91 3.25 24.22
C ARG A 148 8.43 3.29 24.08
N SER A 149 9.16 2.57 24.95
CA SER A 149 10.62 2.51 24.90
C SER A 149 11.15 1.77 23.67
N ALA A 150 10.35 0.92 23.05
CA ALA A 150 10.71 0.17 21.85
C ALA A 150 10.58 0.99 20.56
N GLY A 151 9.93 2.18 20.59
CA GLY A 151 9.77 3.06 19.43
C GLY A 151 9.10 2.39 18.22
N LEU A 152 8.14 1.50 18.46
CA LEU A 152 7.53 0.69 17.40
C LEU A 152 6.65 1.57 16.49
N PRO A 153 6.86 1.53 15.16
CA PRO A 153 5.98 2.17 14.21
C PRO A 153 4.67 1.37 14.05
N VAL A 154 3.56 2.06 13.79
CA VAL A 154 2.27 1.39 13.54
C VAL A 154 2.31 0.54 12.27
N SER A 155 3.05 1.00 11.26
CA SER A 155 3.31 0.27 10.00
C SER A 155 2.04 -0.36 9.40
N THR A 156 2.11 -1.60 8.91
CA THR A 156 1.02 -2.35 8.26
C THR A 156 0.08 -3.04 9.25
N ALA A 157 0.24 -2.88 10.57
CA ALA A 157 -0.62 -3.51 11.56
C ALA A 157 -2.13 -3.22 11.35
N PRO A 158 -2.57 -2.00 10.98
CA PRO A 158 -3.97 -1.74 10.67
C PRO A 158 -4.48 -2.59 9.51
N PHE A 159 -3.70 -2.75 8.44
CA PHE A 159 -4.02 -3.64 7.33
C PHE A 159 -4.14 -5.10 7.79
N CYS A 160 -3.14 -5.62 8.49
CA CYS A 160 -3.12 -7.02 8.93
C CYS A 160 -4.33 -7.36 9.82
N LEU A 161 -4.69 -6.47 10.75
CA LEU A 161 -5.83 -6.66 11.64
C LEU A 161 -7.16 -6.56 10.88
N THR A 162 -7.34 -5.57 10.01
CA THR A 162 -8.58 -5.39 9.27
C THR A 162 -8.77 -6.45 8.18
N ALA A 163 -7.74 -6.78 7.42
CA ALA A 163 -7.80 -7.82 6.41
C ALA A 163 -8.00 -9.21 7.04
N GLY A 164 -7.29 -9.51 8.14
CA GLY A 164 -7.48 -10.75 8.90
C GLY A 164 -8.90 -10.88 9.45
N MET A 165 -9.45 -9.83 10.05
CA MET A 165 -10.83 -9.82 10.53
C MET A 165 -11.83 -10.01 9.38
N LEU A 166 -11.63 -9.34 8.25
CA LEU A 166 -12.47 -9.46 7.08
C LEU A 166 -12.45 -10.88 6.53
N THR A 167 -11.28 -11.50 6.45
CA THR A 167 -11.11 -12.90 6.01
C THR A 167 -11.82 -13.88 6.96
N LEU A 168 -11.68 -13.69 8.28
CA LEU A 168 -12.35 -14.53 9.27
C LEU A 168 -13.88 -14.40 9.19
N LEU A 169 -14.39 -13.17 9.07
CA LEU A 169 -15.83 -12.93 8.91
C LEU A 169 -16.38 -13.56 7.63
N THR A 170 -15.67 -13.45 6.52
CA THR A 170 -16.11 -14.05 5.26
C THR A 170 -16.03 -15.57 5.30
N ALA A 171 -14.99 -16.15 5.91
CA ALA A 171 -14.92 -17.60 6.12
C ALA A 171 -16.05 -18.11 7.01
N ALA A 172 -16.41 -17.37 8.06
CA ALA A 172 -17.53 -17.72 8.95
C ALA A 172 -18.88 -17.64 8.24
N LEU A 173 -19.06 -16.71 7.29
CA LEU A 173 -20.30 -16.53 6.55
C LEU A 173 -20.41 -17.45 5.31
N ALA A 174 -19.30 -17.75 4.65
CA ALA A 174 -19.27 -18.52 3.40
C ALA A 174 -19.07 -20.03 3.60
N GLY A 175 -18.79 -20.47 4.84
CA GLY A 175 -18.38 -21.85 5.12
C GLY A 175 -16.92 -22.11 4.68
N PRO A 176 -16.46 -23.38 4.77
CA PRO A 176 -15.09 -23.73 4.42
C PRO A 176 -14.82 -23.41 2.95
N SER A 177 -14.10 -22.34 2.71
CA SER A 177 -13.60 -21.99 1.39
C SER A 177 -12.56 -23.04 0.97
N ALA A 178 -12.54 -23.39 -0.31
CA ALA A 178 -11.43 -24.15 -0.84
C ALA A 178 -10.13 -23.42 -0.50
N PRO A 179 -9.06 -24.13 -0.07
CA PRO A 179 -7.78 -23.50 0.18
C PRO A 179 -7.41 -22.67 -1.05
N LEU A 180 -6.96 -21.44 -0.83
CA LEU A 180 -6.36 -20.63 -1.89
C LEU A 180 -5.19 -21.47 -2.41
N THR A 181 -5.44 -22.29 -3.39
CA THR A 181 -4.39 -22.93 -4.16
C THR A 181 -3.69 -21.77 -4.83
N SER A 182 -2.55 -21.37 -4.26
CA SER A 182 -1.58 -20.65 -5.06
C SER A 182 -1.40 -21.54 -6.29
N SER A 183 -1.89 -21.10 -7.43
CA SER A 183 -1.54 -21.70 -8.70
C SER A 183 -0.04 -21.48 -8.83
N GLY A 184 0.72 -22.38 -8.20
CA GLY A 184 2.17 -22.39 -8.30
C GLY A 184 2.49 -22.50 -9.78
N SER A 185 2.61 -21.38 -10.45
CA SER A 185 3.15 -21.34 -11.79
C SER A 185 4.62 -21.71 -11.62
N PRO A 186 5.05 -22.88 -12.12
CA PRO A 186 6.43 -23.26 -12.02
C PRO A 186 7.25 -22.27 -12.83
N TRP A 187 7.86 -21.30 -12.14
CA TRP A 187 8.73 -20.34 -12.80
C TRP A 187 10.07 -21.02 -13.09
N PRO A 188 10.35 -21.33 -14.35
CA PRO A 188 11.62 -21.95 -14.68
C PRO A 188 12.75 -20.92 -14.50
N GLY A 189 13.41 -21.00 -13.35
CA GLY A 189 14.64 -20.26 -13.11
C GLY A 189 14.60 -19.20 -12.02
N LEU A 190 15.77 -18.97 -11.45
CA LEU A 190 16.05 -18.04 -10.36
C LEU A 190 15.55 -16.60 -10.63
N GLY A 191 15.77 -16.09 -11.86
CA GLY A 191 15.45 -14.71 -12.20
C GLY A 191 13.96 -14.40 -12.19
N LEU A 192 13.12 -15.34 -12.64
CA LEU A 192 11.67 -15.17 -12.65
C LEU A 192 11.09 -15.26 -11.24
N GLY A 193 11.60 -16.17 -10.40
CA GLY A 193 11.21 -16.26 -8.99
C GLY A 193 11.57 -14.99 -8.21
N LEU A 194 12.75 -14.41 -8.43
CA LEU A 194 13.14 -13.14 -7.83
C LEU A 194 12.21 -11.99 -8.24
N LEU A 195 11.82 -11.91 -9.50
CA LEU A 195 10.85 -10.90 -9.94
C LEU A 195 9.48 -11.12 -9.33
N ASN A 196 9.03 -12.38 -9.25
CA ASN A 196 7.76 -12.70 -8.63
C ASN A 196 7.68 -12.24 -7.15
N SER A 197 8.78 -12.38 -6.38
CA SER A 197 8.80 -11.96 -4.98
C SER A 197 8.47 -10.48 -4.78
N PHE A 198 8.75 -9.61 -5.74
CA PHE A 198 8.32 -8.21 -5.69
C PHE A 198 6.82 -8.06 -5.93
N ALA A 199 6.22 -8.89 -6.77
CA ALA A 199 4.77 -8.88 -7.00
C ALA A 199 3.99 -9.30 -5.75
N GLU A 200 4.47 -10.31 -5.03
CA GLU A 200 3.83 -10.88 -3.85
C GLU A 200 3.65 -9.86 -2.70
N VAL A 201 4.51 -8.86 -2.58
CA VAL A 201 4.37 -7.78 -1.58
C VAL A 201 3.04 -7.04 -1.71
N VAL A 202 2.52 -6.92 -2.92
CA VAL A 202 1.21 -6.30 -3.17
C VAL A 202 0.14 -7.35 -3.52
N LEU A 203 0.37 -8.60 -3.15
CA LEU A 203 -0.53 -9.74 -3.40
C LEU A 203 -0.77 -9.99 -4.90
N ALA A 204 0.19 -9.61 -5.74
CA ALA A 204 0.20 -9.91 -7.17
C ALA A 204 1.06 -11.15 -7.46
N ASP A 205 0.91 -11.71 -8.65
CA ASP A 205 1.67 -12.85 -9.13
C ASP A 205 2.21 -12.54 -10.53
N GLY A 206 3.39 -13.05 -10.84
CA GLY A 206 3.98 -12.96 -12.16
C GLY A 206 5.24 -12.11 -12.27
N ALA A 207 6.12 -12.54 -13.16
CA ALA A 207 7.41 -11.87 -13.36
C ALA A 207 7.27 -10.47 -13.97
N LEU A 208 6.28 -10.24 -14.84
CA LEU A 208 6.06 -8.91 -15.44
C LEU A 208 5.53 -7.89 -14.41
N PRO A 209 4.49 -8.19 -13.60
CA PRO A 209 4.13 -7.34 -12.46
C PRO A 209 5.31 -7.10 -11.52
N GLY A 210 6.07 -8.14 -11.17
CA GLY A 210 7.26 -8.01 -10.31
C GLY A 210 8.34 -7.11 -10.90
N ALA A 211 8.60 -7.19 -12.19
CA ALA A 211 9.54 -6.30 -12.88
C ALA A 211 9.08 -4.83 -12.84
N LEU A 212 7.78 -4.58 -13.02
CA LEU A 212 7.22 -3.23 -12.92
C LEU A 212 7.31 -2.67 -11.50
N ILE A 213 7.09 -3.52 -10.49
CA ILE A 213 7.24 -3.12 -9.09
C ILE A 213 8.69 -2.82 -8.77
N LEU A 214 9.62 -3.68 -9.19
CA LEU A 214 11.05 -3.40 -9.05
C LEU A 214 11.45 -2.08 -9.75
N ALA A 215 10.95 -1.84 -10.96
CA ALA A 215 11.15 -0.56 -11.64
C ALA A 215 10.55 0.61 -10.84
N ALA A 216 9.36 0.44 -10.24
CA ALA A 216 8.75 1.44 -9.37
C ALA A 216 9.62 1.77 -8.15
N LEU A 217 10.27 0.77 -7.55
CA LEU A 217 11.21 0.97 -6.44
C LEU A 217 12.40 1.82 -6.88
N PHE A 218 13.02 1.51 -8.01
CA PHE A 218 14.14 2.29 -8.55
C PHE A 218 13.75 3.72 -8.93
N VAL A 219 12.57 3.91 -9.52
CA VAL A 219 12.01 5.23 -9.85
C VAL A 219 11.75 6.06 -8.58
N GLY A 220 11.25 5.44 -7.52
CA GLY A 220 11.02 6.11 -6.25
C GLY A 220 12.31 6.43 -5.50
N SER A 221 13.19 5.44 -5.42
CA SER A 221 14.51 5.58 -4.79
C SER A 221 15.43 4.44 -5.24
N TRP A 222 16.55 4.79 -5.88
CA TRP A 222 17.53 3.78 -6.28
C TRP A 222 18.07 2.95 -5.10
N ARG A 223 18.16 3.57 -3.90
CA ARG A 223 18.60 2.89 -2.67
C ARG A 223 17.57 1.83 -2.24
N VAL A 224 16.28 2.19 -2.24
CA VAL A 224 15.19 1.24 -1.91
C VAL A 224 15.15 0.10 -2.94
N GLY A 225 15.30 0.41 -4.24
CA GLY A 225 15.40 -0.61 -5.29
C GLY A 225 16.56 -1.57 -5.07
N LEU A 226 17.76 -1.07 -4.71
CA LEU A 226 18.91 -1.91 -4.40
C LEU A 226 18.73 -2.74 -3.14
N TYR A 227 18.21 -2.15 -2.05
CA TYR A 227 17.95 -2.91 -0.82
C TYR A 227 16.87 -3.97 -1.03
N GLY A 228 15.81 -3.65 -1.78
CA GLY A 228 14.80 -4.63 -2.17
C GLY A 228 15.40 -5.79 -2.96
N LEU A 229 16.21 -5.50 -3.97
CA LEU A 229 16.88 -6.53 -4.77
C LEU A 229 17.82 -7.38 -3.91
N PHE A 230 18.63 -6.77 -3.06
CA PHE A 230 19.50 -7.47 -2.14
C PHE A 230 18.71 -8.38 -1.18
N GLY A 231 17.61 -7.84 -0.60
CA GLY A 231 16.72 -8.61 0.27
C GLY A 231 16.12 -9.83 -0.43
N ALA A 232 15.61 -9.66 -1.65
CA ALA A 232 15.07 -10.75 -2.45
C ALA A 232 16.11 -11.83 -2.75
N VAL A 233 17.34 -11.45 -3.15
CA VAL A 233 18.44 -12.39 -3.38
C VAL A 233 18.83 -13.11 -2.08
N ALA A 234 18.96 -12.39 -0.97
CA ALA A 234 19.32 -12.97 0.32
C ALA A 234 18.24 -13.95 0.82
N SER A 235 16.97 -13.60 0.71
CA SER A 235 15.84 -14.47 1.09
C SER A 235 15.81 -15.73 0.24
N PHE A 236 16.02 -15.61 -1.08
CA PHE A 236 16.10 -16.76 -1.97
C PHE A 236 17.28 -17.66 -1.63
N ALA A 237 18.46 -17.10 -1.37
CA ALA A 237 19.64 -17.87 -0.96
C ALA A 237 19.41 -18.59 0.37
N ALA A 238 18.82 -17.91 1.36
CA ALA A 238 18.46 -18.51 2.65
C ALA A 238 17.46 -19.66 2.49
N ALA A 239 16.40 -19.46 1.70
CA ALA A 239 15.42 -20.50 1.42
C ALA A 239 16.07 -21.75 0.78
N ARG A 240 16.97 -21.56 -0.19
CA ARG A 240 17.74 -22.67 -0.80
C ARG A 240 18.60 -23.41 0.20
N LEU A 241 19.22 -22.72 1.14
CA LEU A 241 20.05 -23.34 2.19
C LEU A 241 19.22 -24.14 3.19
N ILE A 242 18.02 -23.65 3.54
CA ILE A 242 17.16 -24.26 4.58
C ILE A 242 16.38 -25.47 4.03
N VAL A 243 15.79 -25.36 2.84
CA VAL A 243 14.86 -26.36 2.30
C VAL A 243 15.56 -27.31 1.31
N GLY A 244 16.81 -27.03 0.93
CA GLY A 244 17.56 -27.86 0.00
C GLY A 244 17.12 -27.70 -1.47
N HIS A 245 17.52 -28.68 -2.31
CA HIS A 245 17.27 -28.61 -3.77
C HIS A 245 15.80 -28.85 -4.16
N GLU A 246 14.91 -29.20 -3.23
CA GLU A 246 13.50 -29.48 -3.50
C GLU A 246 12.60 -28.24 -3.58
N LEU A 247 13.17 -27.04 -3.47
CA LEU A 247 12.47 -25.78 -3.77
C LEU A 247 12.33 -25.59 -5.29
N THR A 248 11.81 -26.57 -5.93
CA THR A 248 11.39 -26.47 -7.31
C THR A 248 10.10 -25.72 -7.30
N ASP A 249 9.50 -24.91 -7.06
CA ASP A 249 8.18 -24.33 -7.36
C ASP A 249 7.38 -23.80 -6.18
N VAL A 250 7.93 -23.73 -4.97
CA VAL A 250 7.26 -22.98 -3.91
C VAL A 250 7.61 -21.51 -4.06
N SER A 251 6.60 -20.67 -4.17
CA SER A 251 6.77 -19.22 -4.11
C SER A 251 7.70 -18.88 -2.95
N THR A 252 8.82 -18.21 -3.23
CA THR A 252 9.77 -17.75 -2.23
C THR A 252 9.28 -16.45 -1.58
N GLY A 253 8.00 -16.13 -1.76
CA GLY A 253 7.32 -15.00 -1.17
C GLY A 253 6.99 -15.26 0.29
N LEU A 254 7.94 -15.00 1.15
CA LEU A 254 7.72 -14.80 2.58
C LEU A 254 7.75 -13.31 2.90
#